data_4779c7d07c299646f7639a742c9513b8
#
_entry.id   4779c7d07c299646f7639a742c9513b8
#
_cell.length_a   1.000
_cell.length_b   1.000
_cell.length_c   1.000
_cell.angle_alpha   90.00
_cell.angle_beta   90.00
_cell.angle_gamma   90.00
#
_symmetry.space_group_name_H-M   'P 1'
#
loop_
_entity.id
_entity.type
_entity.pdbx_description
1 polymer ?
#
loop_
_entity_poly.entity_id
_entity_poly.type
_entity_poly.pdbx_seq_one_letter_code
_entity_poly.pdbx_strand_id
1 'polypeptide(L)'
;MEIIDTSAISRLCTQAQNFQHTRPYPWTCISDFLYPEKFDQLCKDLPDPALFESQMDYKRAHRQQSHNRLALQYRPALEKILASNWSQFVHELHSDVYKSFWREMLGLSPKTPVILTMHWHYTPPGASVSPHTDARRKMGSHIFYFNTPDDWDEAWGGQTLVLDDGGKWPRHSAPDYAGLREVGASQMLGNRSFLFAQTDHSWHAVKAVQCPAGHMRKVFIVVANRLTPQVIWRRIRSKDADGYRLAG
;
A
#
# COMPACT_ATOMS: atom_id res chain seq x y z
N MET A 1 -21.09 8.31 -10.46
CA MET A 1 -20.68 9.09 -9.25
C MET A 1 -19.28 8.66 -8.92
N GLU A 2 -18.35 9.60 -8.70
CA GLU A 2 -16.94 9.32 -8.40
C GLU A 2 -16.78 8.55 -7.09
N ILE A 3 -15.68 7.82 -6.97
CA ILE A 3 -15.32 7.04 -5.78
C ILE A 3 -14.35 7.82 -4.90
N ILE A 4 -13.37 8.48 -5.52
CA ILE A 4 -12.39 9.32 -4.83
C ILE A 4 -13.02 10.69 -4.57
N ASP A 5 -12.93 11.16 -3.32
CA ASP A 5 -13.29 12.54 -2.98
C ASP A 5 -12.18 13.49 -3.46
N THR A 6 -12.42 14.18 -4.58
CA THR A 6 -11.48 15.15 -5.14
C THR A 6 -11.21 16.32 -4.19
N SER A 7 -12.12 16.62 -3.26
CA SER A 7 -11.87 17.60 -2.21
C SER A 7 -10.83 17.13 -1.20
N ALA A 8 -10.78 15.81 -0.92
CA ALA A 8 -9.73 15.22 -0.09
C ALA A 8 -8.36 15.34 -0.77
N ILE A 9 -8.29 15.09 -2.08
CA ILE A 9 -7.06 15.33 -2.87
C ILE A 9 -6.62 16.80 -2.73
N SER A 10 -7.53 17.73 -2.92
CA SER A 10 -7.23 19.16 -2.85
C SER A 10 -6.71 19.56 -1.45
N ARG A 11 -7.38 19.09 -0.38
CA ARG A 11 -6.92 19.33 1.02
C ARG A 11 -5.51 18.79 1.26
N LEU A 12 -5.21 17.58 0.79
CA LEU A 12 -3.90 16.97 0.97
C LEU A 12 -2.81 17.71 0.19
N CYS A 13 -3.09 18.16 -1.02
CA CYS A 13 -2.16 18.93 -1.83
C CYS A 13 -1.78 20.25 -1.13
N THR A 14 -2.69 20.91 -0.42
CA THR A 14 -2.34 22.11 0.38
C THR A 14 -1.37 21.80 1.55
N GLN A 15 -1.30 20.54 1.97
CA GLN A 15 -0.42 20.07 3.04
C GLN A 15 0.84 19.33 2.52
N ALA A 16 1.08 19.34 1.21
CA ALA A 16 2.15 18.57 0.60
C ALA A 16 3.55 18.93 1.16
N GLN A 17 3.81 20.19 1.43
CA GLN A 17 5.07 20.61 2.07
C GLN A 17 5.22 20.02 3.48
N ASN A 18 4.18 20.03 4.30
CA ASN A 18 4.20 19.42 5.62
C ASN A 18 4.48 17.92 5.53
N PHE A 19 3.81 17.23 4.61
CA PHE A 19 4.07 15.82 4.33
C PHE A 19 5.54 15.57 3.97
N GLN A 20 6.12 16.34 3.05
CA GLN A 20 7.51 16.18 2.61
C GLN A 20 8.52 16.36 3.72
N HIS A 21 8.20 17.14 4.76
CA HIS A 21 9.06 17.41 5.91
C HIS A 21 8.78 16.51 7.12
N THR A 22 7.76 15.63 7.06
CA THR A 22 7.47 14.67 8.15
C THR A 22 8.65 13.72 8.37
N ARG A 23 8.93 13.40 9.63
CA ARG A 23 10.04 12.51 10.04
C ARG A 23 9.49 11.21 10.65
N PRO A 24 10.25 10.09 10.53
CA PRO A 24 11.61 9.90 9.99
C PRO A 24 11.68 9.93 8.45
N TYR A 25 10.59 9.84 7.77
CA TYR A 25 10.39 9.96 6.32
C TYR A 25 9.00 10.56 6.07
N PRO A 26 8.68 11.04 4.86
CA PRO A 26 7.35 11.56 4.58
C PRO A 26 6.26 10.49 4.73
N TRP A 27 5.30 10.69 5.63
CA TRP A 27 4.14 9.83 5.81
C TRP A 27 2.95 10.61 6.38
N THR A 28 1.74 10.09 6.14
CA THR A 28 0.50 10.64 6.71
C THR A 28 -0.61 9.61 6.76
N CYS A 29 -1.48 9.68 7.79
CA CYS A 29 -2.76 9.01 7.82
C CYS A 29 -3.81 9.90 7.17
N ILE A 30 -4.69 9.33 6.38
CA ILE A 30 -5.71 10.04 5.63
C ILE A 30 -7.08 9.47 6.03
N SER A 31 -8.01 10.36 6.38
CA SER A 31 -9.41 10.04 6.61
C SER A 31 -10.22 10.44 5.39
N ASP A 32 -11.22 9.66 5.07
CA ASP A 32 -12.26 10.00 4.10
C ASP A 32 -11.70 10.43 2.74
N PHE A 33 -10.76 9.61 2.24
CA PHE A 33 -10.23 9.79 0.87
C PHE A 33 -11.24 9.35 -0.19
N LEU A 34 -12.15 8.46 0.18
CA LEU A 34 -13.24 7.98 -0.66
C LEU A 34 -14.56 8.55 -0.15
N TYR A 35 -15.54 8.73 -1.03
CA TYR A 35 -16.90 9.03 -0.57
C TYR A 35 -17.42 7.90 0.33
N PRO A 36 -18.05 8.20 1.48
CA PRO A 36 -18.42 7.17 2.46
C PRO A 36 -19.25 6.04 1.88
N GLU A 37 -20.29 6.36 1.09
CA GLU A 37 -21.14 5.38 0.45
C GLU A 37 -20.39 4.51 -0.58
N LYS A 38 -19.34 5.05 -1.18
CA LYS A 38 -18.49 4.31 -2.12
C LYS A 38 -17.50 3.41 -1.41
N PHE A 39 -16.96 3.86 -0.28
CA PHE A 39 -16.16 3.01 0.60
C PHE A 39 -16.97 1.77 1.05
N ASP A 40 -18.21 1.96 1.51
CA ASP A 40 -19.09 0.87 1.93
C ASP A 40 -19.38 -0.11 0.79
N GLN A 41 -19.58 0.39 -0.44
CA GLN A 41 -19.77 -0.44 -1.62
C GLN A 41 -18.48 -1.25 -1.93
N LEU A 42 -17.32 -0.63 -1.89
CA LEU A 42 -16.04 -1.33 -2.11
C LEU A 42 -15.78 -2.40 -1.05
N CYS A 43 -16.16 -2.16 0.21
CA CYS A 43 -16.06 -3.17 1.28
C CYS A 43 -16.94 -4.40 0.99
N LYS A 44 -18.17 -4.19 0.50
CA LYS A 44 -19.10 -5.28 0.13
C LYS A 44 -18.63 -6.05 -1.11
N ASP A 45 -17.98 -5.36 -2.04
CA ASP A 45 -17.55 -5.87 -3.34
C ASP A 45 -16.07 -6.31 -3.35
N LEU A 46 -15.47 -6.55 -2.19
CA LEU A 46 -14.06 -7.00 -2.10
C LEU A 46 -13.84 -8.29 -2.92
N PRO A 47 -12.71 -8.41 -3.64
CA PRO A 47 -12.42 -9.62 -4.40
C PRO A 47 -12.41 -10.87 -3.53
N ASP A 48 -12.99 -11.96 -4.07
CA ASP A 48 -13.03 -13.27 -3.40
C ASP A 48 -11.60 -13.77 -3.10
N PRO A 49 -11.31 -14.20 -1.87
CA PRO A 49 -10.01 -14.80 -1.51
C PRO A 49 -9.55 -15.95 -2.44
N ALA A 50 -10.46 -16.66 -3.10
CA ALA A 50 -10.15 -17.69 -4.07
C ALA A 50 -9.38 -17.18 -5.31
N LEU A 51 -9.41 -15.87 -5.57
CA LEU A 51 -8.66 -15.24 -6.67
C LEU A 51 -7.20 -14.93 -6.30
N PHE A 52 -6.84 -15.08 -5.03
CA PHE A 52 -5.54 -14.67 -4.52
C PHE A 52 -4.51 -15.79 -4.57
N GLU A 53 -3.27 -15.42 -4.84
CA GLU A 53 -2.12 -16.30 -4.68
C GLU A 53 -1.70 -16.32 -3.19
N SER A 54 -1.51 -17.54 -2.66
CA SER A 54 -0.96 -17.71 -1.31
C SER A 54 0.55 -17.46 -1.34
N GLN A 55 1.00 -16.48 -0.58
CA GLN A 55 2.41 -16.13 -0.41
C GLN A 55 2.82 -16.38 1.03
N MET A 56 2.99 -17.66 1.39
CA MET A 56 3.39 -18.09 2.73
C MET A 56 4.82 -18.63 2.72
N ASP A 57 5.58 -18.31 3.77
CA ASP A 57 6.90 -18.87 4.10
C ASP A 57 7.95 -18.87 2.96
N TYR A 58 7.80 -17.94 2.03
CA TYR A 58 8.73 -17.80 0.91
C TYR A 58 10.02 -17.07 1.32
N LYS A 59 11.14 -17.50 0.77
CA LYS A 59 12.44 -16.88 1.03
C LYS A 59 12.51 -15.46 0.44
N ARG A 60 12.83 -14.49 1.28
CA ARG A 60 13.08 -13.11 0.86
C ARG A 60 14.56 -12.83 0.72
N ALA A 61 14.90 -11.82 -0.08
CA ALA A 61 16.27 -11.30 -0.16
C ALA A 61 16.70 -10.68 1.18
N HIS A 62 18.01 -10.52 1.35
CA HIS A 62 18.61 -9.83 2.49
C HIS A 62 18.25 -10.40 3.88
N ARG A 63 17.95 -11.69 3.97
CA ARG A 63 17.58 -12.41 5.21
C ARG A 63 16.28 -11.87 5.86
N GLN A 64 15.48 -11.11 5.14
CA GLN A 64 14.17 -10.66 5.63
C GLN A 64 13.23 -11.86 5.84
N GLN A 65 12.38 -11.78 6.87
CA GLN A 65 11.35 -12.77 7.12
C GLN A 65 10.28 -12.73 6.01
N SER A 66 9.56 -13.83 5.84
CA SER A 66 8.42 -13.90 4.92
C SER A 66 7.36 -12.86 5.29
N HIS A 67 6.78 -12.25 4.26
CA HIS A 67 5.61 -11.39 4.43
C HIS A 67 4.37 -12.21 4.07
N ASN A 68 3.90 -12.99 5.03
CA ASN A 68 2.82 -13.96 4.83
C ASN A 68 1.50 -13.27 4.54
N ARG A 69 0.90 -13.58 3.40
CA ARG A 69 -0.36 -12.98 2.94
C ARG A 69 -0.97 -13.77 1.78
N LEU A 70 -2.21 -13.51 1.51
CA LEU A 70 -2.83 -13.73 0.22
C LEU A 70 -2.65 -12.45 -0.61
N ALA A 71 -2.25 -12.57 -1.86
CA ALA A 71 -1.99 -11.43 -2.75
C ALA A 71 -2.72 -11.57 -4.08
N LEU A 72 -3.43 -10.52 -4.49
CA LEU A 72 -4.02 -10.40 -5.82
C LEU A 72 -3.50 -9.14 -6.48
N GLN A 73 -2.74 -9.29 -7.55
CA GLN A 73 -2.27 -8.17 -8.33
C GLN A 73 -3.32 -7.72 -9.33
N TYR A 74 -3.61 -6.41 -9.38
CA TYR A 74 -4.44 -5.87 -10.44
C TYR A 74 -3.77 -6.03 -11.81
N ARG A 75 -4.55 -6.55 -12.75
CA ARG A 75 -4.24 -6.63 -14.19
C ARG A 75 -5.52 -6.31 -14.97
N PRO A 76 -5.44 -5.72 -16.18
CA PRO A 76 -6.63 -5.40 -16.96
C PRO A 76 -7.59 -6.59 -17.17
N ALA A 77 -7.07 -7.81 -17.22
CA ALA A 77 -7.90 -9.02 -17.35
C ALA A 77 -8.86 -9.23 -16.17
N LEU A 78 -8.51 -8.72 -14.97
CA LEU A 78 -9.37 -8.81 -13.79
C LEU A 78 -10.64 -7.97 -13.88
N GLU A 79 -10.68 -6.91 -14.72
CA GLU A 79 -11.87 -6.07 -14.89
C GLU A 79 -13.12 -6.86 -15.30
N LYS A 80 -12.93 -8.02 -15.93
CA LYS A 80 -14.03 -8.90 -16.34
C LYS A 80 -14.71 -9.61 -15.17
N ILE A 81 -14.05 -9.72 -14.03
CA ILE A 81 -14.52 -10.46 -12.86
C ILE A 81 -14.64 -9.58 -11.60
N LEU A 82 -14.02 -8.41 -11.59
CA LEU A 82 -14.19 -7.44 -10.52
C LEU A 82 -15.57 -6.79 -10.59
N ALA A 83 -16.13 -6.47 -9.43
CA ALA A 83 -17.31 -5.63 -9.36
C ALA A 83 -17.06 -4.25 -9.99
N SER A 84 -18.11 -3.67 -10.57
CA SER A 84 -18.02 -2.40 -11.30
C SER A 84 -17.43 -1.25 -10.49
N ASN A 85 -17.72 -1.20 -9.17
CA ASN A 85 -17.14 -0.19 -8.27
C ASN A 85 -15.61 -0.32 -8.16
N TRP A 86 -15.08 -1.54 -8.09
CA TRP A 86 -13.63 -1.76 -8.07
C TRP A 86 -12.97 -1.39 -9.40
N SER A 87 -13.59 -1.72 -10.54
CA SER A 87 -13.11 -1.30 -11.86
C SER A 87 -13.09 0.22 -11.98
N GLN A 88 -14.16 0.89 -11.53
CA GLN A 88 -14.23 2.35 -11.51
C GLN A 88 -13.15 2.95 -10.61
N PHE A 89 -12.95 2.44 -9.39
CA PHE A 89 -11.91 2.93 -8.48
C PHE A 89 -10.52 2.84 -9.10
N VAL A 90 -10.21 1.71 -9.72
CA VAL A 90 -8.92 1.52 -10.42
C VAL A 90 -8.77 2.53 -11.58
N HIS A 91 -9.82 2.80 -12.35
CA HIS A 91 -9.78 3.80 -13.42
C HIS A 91 -9.51 5.20 -12.86
N GLU A 92 -10.18 5.59 -11.76
CA GLU A 92 -9.94 6.88 -11.12
C GLU A 92 -8.51 7.01 -10.59
N LEU A 93 -7.93 5.94 -10.02
CA LEU A 93 -6.53 5.89 -9.62
C LEU A 93 -5.57 6.03 -10.82
N HIS A 94 -5.95 5.57 -12.00
CA HIS A 94 -5.16 5.76 -13.21
C HIS A 94 -5.32 7.16 -13.85
N SER A 95 -6.22 8.00 -13.35
CA SER A 95 -6.47 9.34 -13.86
C SER A 95 -5.24 10.27 -13.73
N ASP A 96 -5.24 11.35 -14.49
CA ASP A 96 -4.21 12.39 -14.35
C ASP A 96 -4.36 13.18 -13.05
N VAL A 97 -5.56 13.26 -12.48
CA VAL A 97 -5.83 13.89 -11.18
C VAL A 97 -5.06 13.15 -10.08
N TYR A 98 -5.21 11.83 -9.98
CA TYR A 98 -4.51 11.04 -8.97
C TYR A 98 -3.00 10.96 -9.20
N LYS A 99 -2.53 10.91 -10.46
CA LYS A 99 -1.11 11.01 -10.75
C LYS A 99 -0.53 12.39 -10.42
N SER A 100 -1.31 13.46 -10.58
CA SER A 100 -0.89 14.81 -10.18
C SER A 100 -0.84 14.94 -8.66
N PHE A 101 -1.80 14.36 -7.93
CA PHE A 101 -1.72 14.23 -6.47
C PHE A 101 -0.38 13.60 -6.03
N TRP A 102 0.04 12.49 -6.66
CA TRP A 102 1.34 11.88 -6.34
C TRP A 102 2.51 12.82 -6.60
N ARG A 103 2.50 13.56 -7.71
CA ARG A 103 3.57 14.51 -8.04
C ARG A 103 3.65 15.62 -7.00
N GLU A 104 2.51 16.17 -6.61
CA GLU A 104 2.42 17.23 -5.60
C GLU A 104 2.92 16.74 -4.24
N MET A 105 2.39 15.63 -3.74
CA MET A 105 2.78 15.06 -2.45
C MET A 105 4.28 14.76 -2.38
N LEU A 106 4.87 14.29 -3.48
CA LEU A 106 6.29 13.95 -3.53
C LEU A 106 7.22 15.11 -3.98
N GLY A 107 6.70 16.31 -4.21
CA GLY A 107 7.47 17.46 -4.71
C GLY A 107 8.11 17.22 -6.07
N LEU A 108 7.44 16.47 -6.96
CA LEU A 108 7.97 16.14 -8.28
C LEU A 108 7.52 17.14 -9.34
N SER A 109 8.33 17.27 -10.40
CA SER A 109 7.92 18.04 -11.58
C SER A 109 6.59 17.53 -12.14
N PRO A 110 5.70 18.41 -12.65
CA PRO A 110 4.44 18.02 -13.30
C PRO A 110 4.63 17.05 -14.48
N LYS A 111 5.82 17.06 -15.11
CA LYS A 111 6.17 16.16 -16.23
C LYS A 111 6.75 14.82 -15.79
N THR A 112 7.00 14.61 -14.48
CA THR A 112 7.57 13.35 -14.00
C THR A 112 6.60 12.19 -14.26
N PRO A 113 7.02 11.13 -14.97
CA PRO A 113 6.17 9.94 -15.16
C PRO A 113 5.92 9.22 -13.84
N VAL A 114 4.65 8.92 -13.57
CA VAL A 114 4.22 8.11 -12.42
C VAL A 114 3.57 6.84 -12.97
N ILE A 115 4.20 5.70 -12.67
CA ILE A 115 3.71 4.38 -13.07
C ILE A 115 3.08 3.72 -11.85
N LEU A 116 1.79 3.43 -11.93
CA LEU A 116 1.06 2.82 -10.82
C LEU A 116 1.01 1.29 -10.97
N THR A 117 1.20 0.59 -9.86
CA THR A 117 0.88 -0.83 -9.68
C THR A 117 -0.02 -0.97 -8.47
N MET A 118 -0.93 -1.93 -8.51
CA MET A 118 -2.00 -2.06 -7.52
C MET A 118 -2.16 -3.52 -7.11
N HIS A 119 -2.39 -3.73 -5.79
CA HIS A 119 -2.49 -5.06 -5.22
C HIS A 119 -3.49 -5.08 -4.07
N TRP A 120 -4.30 -6.12 -3.99
CA TRP A 120 -5.00 -6.49 -2.75
C TRP A 120 -4.11 -7.44 -1.96
N HIS A 121 -3.96 -7.16 -0.66
CA HIS A 121 -3.31 -8.07 0.27
C HIS A 121 -4.27 -8.40 1.40
N TYR A 122 -4.50 -9.69 1.63
CA TYR A 122 -5.23 -10.19 2.79
C TYR A 122 -4.25 -10.93 3.69
N THR A 123 -4.15 -10.47 4.95
CA THR A 123 -3.19 -11.00 5.92
C THR A 123 -3.95 -11.86 6.93
N PRO A 124 -3.71 -13.19 6.96
CA PRO A 124 -4.39 -14.10 7.87
C PRO A 124 -3.86 -14.00 9.31
N PRO A 125 -4.53 -14.65 10.30
CA PRO A 125 -4.07 -14.70 11.67
C PRO A 125 -2.61 -15.14 11.81
N GLY A 126 -1.86 -14.51 12.73
CA GLY A 126 -0.45 -14.80 12.99
C GLY A 126 0.54 -14.27 11.96
N ALA A 127 0.08 -13.87 10.79
CA ALA A 127 0.95 -13.35 9.74
C ALA A 127 1.40 -11.91 10.03
N SER A 128 2.59 -11.57 9.57
CA SER A 128 3.25 -10.28 9.79
C SER A 128 3.96 -9.79 8.55
N VAL A 129 4.37 -8.54 8.58
CA VAL A 129 5.30 -7.94 7.62
C VAL A 129 6.50 -7.44 8.41
N SER A 130 7.65 -8.12 8.26
CA SER A 130 8.87 -7.75 8.98
C SER A 130 9.35 -6.34 8.61
N PRO A 131 10.11 -5.66 9.48
CA PRO A 131 10.67 -4.35 9.18
C PRO A 131 11.48 -4.37 7.88
N HIS A 132 11.17 -3.46 6.99
CA HIS A 132 11.85 -3.35 5.70
C HIS A 132 11.69 -1.95 5.11
N THR A 133 12.51 -1.64 4.11
CA THR A 133 12.33 -0.52 3.20
C THR A 133 11.95 -1.05 1.82
N ASP A 134 11.18 -0.28 1.10
CA ASP A 134 10.74 -0.62 -0.25
C ASP A 134 11.88 -0.51 -1.30
N ALA A 135 11.70 -1.12 -2.46
CA ALA A 135 12.67 -1.06 -3.55
C ALA A 135 12.82 0.37 -4.12
N ARG A 136 14.05 0.77 -4.53
CA ARG A 136 14.36 2.14 -5.04
C ARG A 136 13.53 2.59 -6.23
N ARG A 137 12.99 1.67 -7.03
CA ARG A 137 12.09 2.03 -8.13
C ARG A 137 10.76 2.60 -7.65
N LYS A 138 10.31 2.24 -6.45
CA LYS A 138 9.11 2.81 -5.83
C LYS A 138 9.41 4.24 -5.39
N MET A 139 8.45 5.12 -5.57
CA MET A 139 8.48 6.49 -5.08
C MET A 139 7.70 6.62 -3.77
N GLY A 140 6.70 5.75 -3.58
CA GLY A 140 5.88 5.69 -2.39
C GLY A 140 4.75 4.69 -2.53
N SER A 141 4.02 4.49 -1.45
CA SER A 141 2.85 3.61 -1.39
C SER A 141 1.67 4.32 -0.72
N HIS A 142 0.48 4.13 -1.27
CA HIS A 142 -0.79 4.54 -0.67
C HIS A 142 -1.56 3.27 -0.34
N ILE A 143 -1.77 3.01 0.95
CA ILE A 143 -2.42 1.81 1.48
C ILE A 143 -3.83 2.21 1.90
N PHE A 144 -4.84 1.64 1.27
CA PHE A 144 -6.24 1.76 1.64
C PHE A 144 -6.62 0.57 2.50
N TYR A 145 -7.29 0.81 3.62
CA TYR A 145 -7.76 -0.22 4.54
C TYR A 145 -9.24 -0.48 4.30
N PHE A 146 -9.61 -1.76 4.26
CA PHE A 146 -10.99 -2.20 4.00
C PHE A 146 -11.54 -3.11 5.11
N ASN A 147 -10.99 -3.00 6.30
CA ASN A 147 -11.60 -3.52 7.51
C ASN A 147 -12.46 -2.43 8.16
N THR A 148 -13.59 -2.84 8.72
CA THR A 148 -14.54 -1.98 9.42
C THR A 148 -14.69 -2.47 10.87
N PRO A 149 -15.29 -1.67 11.76
CA PRO A 149 -15.59 -2.15 13.13
C PRO A 149 -16.50 -3.40 13.18
N ASP A 150 -17.20 -3.72 12.09
CA ASP A 150 -18.05 -4.89 12.01
C ASP A 150 -17.28 -6.20 11.80
N ASP A 151 -16.06 -6.11 11.22
CA ASP A 151 -15.26 -7.28 10.87
C ASP A 151 -13.84 -7.28 11.48
N TRP A 152 -13.48 -6.26 12.26
CA TRP A 152 -12.14 -6.13 12.82
C TRP A 152 -12.14 -5.38 14.16
N ASP A 153 -11.45 -5.93 15.14
CA ASP A 153 -11.15 -5.25 16.40
C ASP A 153 -9.75 -4.60 16.32
N GLU A 154 -9.62 -3.35 16.75
CA GLU A 154 -8.33 -2.66 16.79
C GLU A 154 -7.27 -3.39 17.63
N ALA A 155 -7.70 -4.10 18.66
CA ALA A 155 -6.82 -4.91 19.52
C ALA A 155 -6.14 -6.06 18.76
N TRP A 156 -6.68 -6.48 17.61
CA TRP A 156 -6.06 -7.52 16.77
C TRP A 156 -4.84 -6.99 16.00
N GLY A 157 -4.59 -5.69 16.05
CA GLY A 157 -3.46 -5.06 15.37
C GLY A 157 -3.72 -4.87 13.88
N GLY A 158 -2.65 -4.98 13.07
CA GLY A 158 -2.73 -4.83 11.61
C GLY A 158 -2.37 -3.45 11.10
N GLN A 159 -2.07 -2.49 11.99
CA GLN A 159 -1.57 -1.17 11.62
C GLN A 159 -0.23 -1.28 10.88
N THR A 160 -0.02 -0.41 9.91
CA THR A 160 1.32 -0.22 9.32
C THR A 160 2.12 0.70 10.25
N LEU A 161 3.22 0.18 10.77
CA LEU A 161 4.09 0.91 11.69
C LEU A 161 5.07 1.79 10.93
N VAL A 162 5.30 2.98 11.46
CA VAL A 162 6.37 3.90 11.04
C VAL A 162 7.54 3.71 11.97
N LEU A 163 8.67 3.28 11.42
CA LEU A 163 9.85 2.91 12.20
C LEU A 163 11.02 3.84 11.85
N ASP A 164 11.78 4.22 12.88
CA ASP A 164 12.96 5.06 12.76
C ASP A 164 14.20 4.27 13.17
N ASP A 165 15.17 4.21 12.29
CA ASP A 165 16.45 3.54 12.54
C ASP A 165 17.55 4.51 13.01
N GLY A 166 17.27 5.81 13.08
CA GLY A 166 18.24 6.85 13.37
C GLY A 166 19.40 6.88 12.37
N GLY A 167 19.18 6.42 11.13
CA GLY A 167 20.18 6.34 10.08
C GLY A 167 21.18 5.19 10.21
N LYS A 168 20.92 4.20 11.05
CA LYS A 168 21.90 3.13 11.40
C LYS A 168 21.93 1.98 10.41
N TRP A 169 20.78 1.61 9.82
CA TRP A 169 20.67 0.40 9.04
C TRP A 169 20.73 0.68 7.53
N PRO A 170 21.60 -0.03 6.80
CA PRO A 170 21.55 -0.01 5.35
C PRO A 170 20.18 -0.51 4.85
N ARG A 171 19.63 0.12 3.82
CA ARG A 171 18.29 -0.23 3.28
C ARG A 171 18.11 -1.71 2.92
N HIS A 172 19.16 -2.42 2.57
CA HIS A 172 19.11 -3.84 2.20
C HIS A 172 19.55 -4.73 3.37
N SER A 173 19.07 -4.41 4.58
CA SER A 173 19.27 -5.20 5.78
C SER A 173 17.95 -5.73 6.32
N ALA A 174 18.00 -6.51 7.38
CA ALA A 174 16.87 -7.10 8.05
C ALA A 174 16.97 -6.85 9.57
N PRO A 175 16.84 -5.58 10.03
CA PRO A 175 16.80 -5.29 11.45
C PRO A 175 15.58 -5.96 12.07
N ASP A 176 15.70 -6.36 13.33
CA ASP A 176 14.58 -6.73 14.17
C ASP A 176 13.90 -5.46 14.75
N TYR A 177 12.78 -5.66 15.42
CA TYR A 177 12.07 -4.54 16.06
C TYR A 177 12.88 -3.86 17.17
N ALA A 178 13.80 -4.57 17.83
CA ALA A 178 14.63 -4.01 18.91
C ALA A 178 15.66 -2.98 18.37
N GLY A 179 16.04 -3.12 17.10
CA GLY A 179 16.95 -2.18 16.42
C GLY A 179 16.27 -0.92 15.85
N LEU A 180 14.95 -0.77 16.05
CA LEU A 180 14.13 0.29 15.45
C LEU A 180 13.24 0.94 16.49
N ARG A 181 13.02 2.25 16.37
CA ARG A 181 12.09 2.98 17.24
C ARG A 181 10.75 3.14 16.50
N GLU A 182 9.67 2.67 17.10
CA GLU A 182 8.32 2.96 16.59
C GLU A 182 7.98 4.43 16.88
N VAL A 183 7.64 5.20 15.85
CA VAL A 183 7.33 6.63 15.95
C VAL A 183 5.89 6.95 15.56
N GLY A 184 5.19 6.01 14.98
CA GLY A 184 3.78 6.14 14.62
C GLY A 184 3.25 4.88 13.98
N ALA A 185 1.94 4.87 13.80
CA ALA A 185 1.22 3.79 13.12
C ALA A 185 0.05 4.36 12.31
N SER A 186 -0.36 3.62 11.30
CA SER A 186 -1.57 3.95 10.55
C SER A 186 -2.83 3.72 11.40
N GLN A 187 -3.87 4.49 11.12
CA GLN A 187 -5.23 4.12 11.45
C GLN A 187 -5.76 3.20 10.36
N MET A 188 -6.47 2.14 10.70
CA MET A 188 -6.83 1.13 9.72
C MET A 188 -8.32 0.76 9.62
N LEU A 189 -9.17 1.29 10.50
CA LEU A 189 -10.59 0.98 10.47
C LEU A 189 -11.41 2.05 9.79
N GLY A 190 -12.38 1.62 9.00
CA GLY A 190 -13.24 2.49 8.22
C GLY A 190 -12.51 3.11 7.02
N ASN A 191 -13.03 4.20 6.51
CA ASN A 191 -12.48 4.91 5.34
C ASN A 191 -11.15 5.60 5.66
N ARG A 192 -10.13 4.79 5.98
CA ARG A 192 -8.77 5.22 6.31
C ARG A 192 -7.79 4.78 5.25
N SER A 193 -6.77 5.59 5.05
CA SER A 193 -5.64 5.22 4.21
C SER A 193 -4.33 5.77 4.77
N PHE A 194 -3.22 5.22 4.32
CA PHE A 194 -1.88 5.57 4.77
C PHE A 194 -1.00 5.81 3.56
N LEU A 195 -0.45 7.02 3.46
CA LEU A 195 0.44 7.43 2.39
C LEU A 195 1.84 7.62 2.94
N PHE A 196 2.84 7.07 2.26
CA PHE A 196 4.24 7.34 2.59
C PHE A 196 5.13 7.40 1.35
N ALA A 197 6.18 8.24 1.44
CA ALA A 197 7.23 8.30 0.44
C ALA A 197 8.33 7.28 0.73
N GLN A 198 8.88 6.69 -0.33
CA GLN A 198 9.99 5.77 -0.23
C GLN A 198 11.32 6.56 -0.13
N THR A 199 12.09 6.25 0.90
CA THR A 199 13.47 6.71 1.13
C THR A 199 14.36 5.52 1.48
N ASP A 200 15.66 5.73 1.61
CA ASP A 200 16.56 4.67 2.07
C ASP A 200 16.34 4.28 3.55
N HIS A 201 15.58 5.11 4.30
CA HIS A 201 15.25 4.92 5.71
C HIS A 201 13.73 4.88 5.97
N SER A 202 12.89 4.65 4.96
CA SER A 202 11.44 4.49 5.15
C SER A 202 11.08 3.10 5.67
N TRP A 203 11.58 2.80 6.88
CA TRP A 203 11.33 1.53 7.56
C TRP A 203 9.87 1.44 7.99
N HIS A 204 9.22 0.36 7.60
CA HIS A 204 7.85 0.09 7.97
C HIS A 204 7.61 -1.40 8.15
N ALA A 205 6.59 -1.75 8.92
CA ALA A 205 6.28 -3.12 9.28
C ALA A 205 4.80 -3.29 9.62
N VAL A 206 4.36 -4.54 9.74
CA VAL A 206 3.09 -4.89 10.38
C VAL A 206 3.39 -6.01 11.38
N LYS A 207 3.09 -5.81 12.67
CA LYS A 207 3.19 -6.87 13.69
C LYS A 207 2.24 -8.02 13.33
N ALA A 208 2.51 -9.20 13.87
CA ALA A 208 1.65 -10.35 13.69
C ALA A 208 0.21 -10.01 14.09
N VAL A 209 -0.75 -10.20 13.19
CA VAL A 209 -2.16 -9.92 13.47
C VAL A 209 -2.74 -10.98 14.40
N GLN A 210 -3.49 -10.55 15.41
CA GLN A 210 -4.04 -11.40 16.46
C GLN A 210 -5.55 -11.68 16.25
N CYS A 211 -6.01 -11.63 14.99
CA CYS A 211 -7.42 -11.87 14.69
C CYS A 211 -7.79 -13.36 14.84
N PRO A 212 -9.06 -13.68 15.16
CA PRO A 212 -9.56 -15.05 15.14
C PRO A 212 -9.52 -15.68 13.74
N ALA A 213 -9.61 -17.01 13.69
CA ALA A 213 -9.77 -17.74 12.44
C ALA A 213 -11.00 -17.22 11.66
N GLY A 214 -10.87 -17.13 10.35
CA GLY A 214 -11.92 -16.57 9.47
C GLY A 214 -11.84 -15.06 9.24
N HIS A 215 -11.08 -14.33 10.05
CA HIS A 215 -10.82 -12.90 9.85
C HIS A 215 -9.48 -12.68 9.14
N MET A 216 -9.38 -11.62 8.37
CA MET A 216 -8.15 -11.21 7.69
C MET A 216 -8.04 -9.69 7.65
N ARG A 217 -6.83 -9.18 7.80
CA ARG A 217 -6.55 -7.77 7.50
C ARG A 217 -6.62 -7.57 5.99
N LYS A 218 -7.43 -6.63 5.53
CA LYS A 218 -7.72 -6.40 4.12
C LYS A 218 -7.21 -5.03 3.70
N VAL A 219 -6.28 -4.99 2.76
CA VAL A 219 -5.76 -3.73 2.22
C VAL A 219 -5.69 -3.76 0.69
N PHE A 220 -5.83 -2.58 0.11
CA PHE A 220 -5.52 -2.32 -1.29
C PHE A 220 -4.37 -1.33 -1.35
N ILE A 221 -3.31 -1.69 -2.03
CA ILE A 221 -2.06 -0.93 -2.05
C ILE A 221 -1.83 -0.39 -3.46
N VAL A 222 -1.68 0.92 -3.57
CA VAL A 222 -1.29 1.61 -4.79
C VAL A 222 0.16 2.05 -4.65
N VAL A 223 1.04 1.54 -5.51
CA VAL A 223 2.46 1.86 -5.51
C VAL A 223 2.77 2.78 -6.68
N ALA A 224 3.33 3.94 -6.39
CA ALA A 224 3.89 4.83 -7.40
C ALA A 224 5.32 4.43 -7.72
N ASN A 225 5.61 4.13 -8.96
CA ASN A 225 6.93 3.69 -9.44
C ASN A 225 7.55 4.73 -10.38
N ARG A 226 8.87 4.84 -10.33
CA ARG A 226 9.69 5.58 -11.30
C ARG A 226 9.66 4.87 -12.65
N LEU A 227 9.66 5.62 -13.72
CA LEU A 227 9.89 5.08 -15.05
C LEU A 227 11.39 4.81 -15.23
N THR A 228 11.79 3.58 -14.99
CA THR A 228 13.19 3.12 -15.17
C THR A 228 13.27 2.13 -16.33
N PRO A 229 14.43 1.92 -16.95
CA PRO A 229 14.63 0.89 -18.00
C PRO A 229 14.15 -0.50 -17.52
N GLN A 230 14.37 -0.84 -16.24
CA GLN A 230 13.91 -2.09 -15.66
C GLN A 230 12.38 -2.18 -15.61
N VAL A 231 11.69 -1.09 -15.25
CA VAL A 231 10.21 -1.04 -15.23
C VAL A 231 9.67 -1.16 -16.64
N ILE A 232 10.26 -0.45 -17.61
CA ILE A 232 9.89 -0.55 -19.02
C ILE A 232 10.06 -1.98 -19.53
N TRP A 233 11.21 -2.58 -19.30
CA TRP A 233 11.52 -3.94 -19.75
C TRP A 233 10.58 -4.99 -19.14
N ARG A 234 10.23 -4.85 -17.84
CA ARG A 234 9.23 -5.71 -17.19
C ARG A 234 7.84 -5.56 -17.79
N ARG A 235 7.40 -4.32 -18.07
CA ARG A 235 6.11 -4.08 -18.75
C ARG A 235 6.04 -4.74 -20.13
N ILE A 236 7.09 -4.61 -20.94
CA ILE A 236 7.18 -5.25 -22.26
C ILE A 236 7.04 -6.77 -22.15
N ARG A 237 7.52 -7.37 -21.07
CA ARG A 237 7.42 -8.81 -20.81
C ARG A 237 6.20 -9.22 -20.00
N SER A 238 5.22 -8.37 -19.88
CA SER A 238 4.00 -8.60 -19.06
C SER A 238 4.31 -8.98 -17.60
N LYS A 239 5.49 -8.60 -17.09
CA LYS A 239 5.89 -8.81 -15.69
C LYS A 239 5.55 -7.58 -14.87
N ASP A 240 5.16 -7.82 -13.61
CA ASP A 240 4.90 -6.74 -12.69
C ASP A 240 6.16 -5.87 -12.47
N ALA A 241 5.95 -4.55 -12.42
CA ALA A 241 6.97 -3.60 -12.01
C ALA A 241 7.51 -3.91 -10.60
N ASP A 242 6.69 -4.46 -9.71
CA ASP A 242 7.04 -4.82 -8.33
C ASP A 242 7.82 -6.12 -8.17
N GLY A 243 7.96 -6.91 -9.23
CA GLY A 243 8.79 -8.12 -9.21
C GLY A 243 8.12 -9.33 -8.59
N TYR A 244 6.80 -9.31 -8.39
CA TYR A 244 6.06 -10.51 -8.11
C TYR A 244 6.23 -11.48 -9.28
N ARG A 245 6.54 -12.74 -8.97
CA ARG A 245 6.50 -13.79 -9.99
C ARG A 245 5.03 -13.96 -10.37
N LEU A 246 4.73 -13.68 -11.62
CA LEU A 246 3.49 -14.13 -12.20
C LEU A 246 3.58 -15.66 -12.21
N ALA A 247 2.70 -16.36 -11.50
CA ALA A 247 2.48 -17.76 -11.77
C ALA A 247 2.12 -17.86 -13.26
N GLY A 248 2.89 -18.67 -13.99
CA GLY A 248 2.67 -18.96 -15.39
C GLY A 248 1.40 -19.77 -15.57
#